data_8d2d7e06e1d8cfbca1cf18f0ff4b996d
#
_entry.id   8d2d7e06e1d8cfbca1cf18f0ff4b996d
#
_cell.length_a   1.000
_cell.length_b   1.000
_cell.length_c   1.000
_cell.angle_alpha   90.00
_cell.angle_beta   90.00
_cell.angle_gamma   90.00
#
_symmetry.space_group_name_H-M   'P 1'
#
loop_
_entity.id
_entity.type
_entity.pdbx_description
1 polymer ?
#
loop_
_entity_poly.entity_id
_entity_poly.type
_entity_poly.pdbx_seq_one_letter_code
_entity_poly.pdbx_strand_id
1 'polypeptide(L)'
;MPKTSAQARPANLAQTLRRLLSYMGHAKFSLLAVGVLASVAAIASLAGTYMVRPIVNGLATGGEELLAKQVILTAIIYAAGVLSALGYSQIMVRAAQRVVSDIRRDLFAHIQMLPLSYFDSTRSGDIMSFFTNDVDTVSEALNNSFANVIQASIQVVGTTAMLIILNWQLTIITLVCDVAIVLYARYSGARSKRFFAAQQASLGDLDGYVEEMVSGQKVIKVFNHEQANVAGFDVRNQELRRTGGAAQAYANSMVPMTVVIGYANYAIVAVAGGMLCIKGLADVGALASYLVFVRQAAMPINQFTQLGNFLLNALAGAERLFAAMDLKPEVDEGCVELVQTGDAAWAWKIPEGQGVGAYGHLHDVAAVDESGRAVAADGTELTCGLVPLAGDVRFHAVDFSYVPGTRVLTDLNLFAKPGQKIAFVGSTGAGKTTITNLISRFYEVDDGEITYDGIDVKHIAKASLRGSLGIVLQDTHLFSGTIAQNIRFGKLDATDEEVRAAAEAACADSFIRRLPRGYDTPVTADGANLSQGQRQLLAIARVAVADPPVLILDEATSSIDTRTEKLIERGMDRIMRGRTTFMIAHRLSTVRDADAIMVLEHGRIIERGTHEELLAQHGEYWQLAHGLKELD
;
A
#
# COMPACT_ATOMS: atom_id res chain seq x y z
N MET A 1 -3.94 -18.94 4.32
CA MET A 1 -3.12 -17.84 3.79
C MET A 1 -3.01 -18.01 2.28
N PRO A 2 -3.47 -17.09 1.43
CA PRO A 2 -3.21 -17.17 0.01
C PRO A 2 -1.73 -16.86 -0.23
N LYS A 3 -1.02 -17.80 -0.82
CA LYS A 3 0.36 -17.64 -1.28
C LYS A 3 0.40 -16.44 -2.23
N THR A 4 1.17 -15.43 -1.90
CA THR A 4 1.56 -14.36 -2.83
C THR A 4 2.35 -14.98 -3.97
N SER A 5 1.64 -15.45 -5.00
CA SER A 5 2.29 -15.92 -6.24
C SER A 5 2.66 -14.68 -7.05
N ALA A 6 3.92 -14.32 -7.04
CA ALA A 6 4.52 -13.22 -7.80
C ALA A 6 4.38 -13.32 -9.34
N GLN A 7 3.51 -14.19 -9.86
CA GLN A 7 3.24 -14.37 -11.29
C GLN A 7 1.83 -14.88 -11.60
N ALA A 8 0.81 -14.47 -10.86
CA ALA A 8 -0.55 -14.70 -11.32
C ALA A 8 -0.78 -13.89 -12.61
N ARG A 9 -1.15 -14.57 -13.72
CA ARG A 9 -1.63 -13.88 -14.92
C ARG A 9 -2.83 -13.03 -14.51
N PRO A 10 -2.90 -11.75 -14.95
CA PRO A 10 -4.04 -10.90 -14.61
C PRO A 10 -5.34 -11.59 -15.05
N ALA A 11 -6.31 -11.63 -14.12
CA ALA A 11 -7.58 -12.29 -14.35
C ALA A 11 -8.47 -11.49 -15.33
N ASN A 12 -8.38 -10.14 -15.28
CA ASN A 12 -9.20 -9.20 -16.06
C ASN A 12 -8.36 -8.23 -16.89
N LEU A 13 -7.51 -8.76 -17.79
CA LEU A 13 -6.62 -7.98 -18.66
C LEU A 13 -7.30 -6.79 -19.35
N ALA A 14 -8.51 -7.01 -19.91
CA ALA A 14 -9.20 -5.96 -20.66
C ALA A 14 -9.68 -4.80 -19.77
N GLN A 15 -10.17 -5.10 -18.58
CA GLN A 15 -10.64 -4.10 -17.63
C GLN A 15 -9.47 -3.29 -17.07
N THR A 16 -8.39 -3.94 -16.67
CA THR A 16 -7.16 -3.31 -16.16
C THR A 16 -6.53 -2.40 -17.21
N LEU A 17 -6.43 -2.88 -18.45
CA LEU A 17 -5.93 -2.08 -19.58
C LEU A 17 -6.82 -0.87 -19.85
N ARG A 18 -8.15 -1.04 -19.86
CA ARG A 18 -9.08 0.07 -20.06
C ARG A 18 -8.96 1.13 -18.97
N ARG A 19 -8.80 0.72 -17.72
CA ARG A 19 -8.61 1.63 -16.59
C ARG A 19 -7.27 2.36 -16.67
N LEU A 20 -6.20 1.67 -17.02
CA LEU A 20 -4.89 2.28 -17.25
C LEU A 20 -4.93 3.30 -18.40
N LEU A 21 -5.61 2.96 -19.51
CA LEU A 21 -5.84 3.88 -20.61
C LEU A 21 -6.69 5.09 -20.22
N SER A 22 -7.62 4.95 -19.27
CA SER A 22 -8.37 6.08 -18.72
C SER A 22 -7.47 7.08 -18.01
N TYR A 23 -6.52 6.63 -17.17
CA TYR A 23 -5.50 7.50 -16.58
C TYR A 23 -4.62 8.17 -17.64
N MET A 24 -4.25 7.43 -18.70
CA MET A 24 -3.52 7.99 -19.84
C MET A 24 -4.33 9.02 -20.62
N GLY A 25 -5.66 8.98 -20.53
CA GLY A 25 -6.58 9.94 -21.19
C GLY A 25 -6.35 11.40 -20.80
N HIS A 26 -5.84 11.66 -19.60
CA HIS A 26 -5.43 13.00 -19.17
C HIS A 26 -4.19 13.53 -19.94
N ALA A 27 -3.39 12.64 -20.50
CA ALA A 27 -2.19 12.95 -21.30
C ALA A 27 -2.40 12.74 -22.82
N LYS A 28 -3.65 12.68 -23.32
CA LYS A 28 -3.98 12.30 -24.70
C LYS A 28 -3.23 13.09 -25.79
N PHE A 29 -3.03 14.38 -25.61
CA PHE A 29 -2.27 15.21 -26.56
C PHE A 29 -0.78 14.86 -26.56
N SER A 30 -0.21 14.58 -25.38
CA SER A 30 1.19 14.12 -25.26
C SER A 30 1.37 12.76 -25.91
N LEU A 31 0.42 11.83 -25.72
CA LEU A 31 0.45 10.51 -26.34
C LEU A 31 0.30 10.57 -27.87
N LEU A 32 -0.56 11.45 -28.36
CA LEU A 32 -0.68 11.71 -29.80
C LEU A 32 0.65 12.23 -30.39
N ALA A 33 1.27 13.20 -29.71
CA ALA A 33 2.57 13.73 -30.12
C ALA A 33 3.65 12.66 -30.09
N VAL A 34 3.69 11.80 -29.05
CA VAL A 34 4.60 10.64 -28.97
C VAL A 34 4.36 9.68 -30.14
N GLY A 35 3.09 9.36 -30.45
CA GLY A 35 2.74 8.49 -31.56
C GLY A 35 3.23 9.02 -32.91
N VAL A 36 3.02 10.30 -33.18
CA VAL A 36 3.48 10.96 -34.40
C VAL A 36 5.01 10.97 -34.49
N LEU A 37 5.69 11.43 -33.42
CA LEU A 37 7.16 11.50 -33.40
C LEU A 37 7.81 10.11 -33.47
N ALA A 38 7.26 9.10 -32.79
CA ALA A 38 7.73 7.72 -32.87
C ALA A 38 7.56 7.15 -34.29
N SER A 39 6.44 7.48 -34.96
CA SER A 39 6.21 7.09 -36.34
C SER A 39 7.20 7.77 -37.31
N VAL A 40 7.44 9.06 -37.14
CA VAL A 40 8.43 9.81 -37.93
C VAL A 40 9.85 9.20 -37.73
N ALA A 41 10.22 8.90 -36.49
CA ALA A 41 11.51 8.28 -36.19
C ALA A 41 11.66 6.89 -36.86
N ALA A 42 10.61 6.05 -36.81
CA ALA A 42 10.61 4.74 -37.45
C ALA A 42 10.67 4.83 -38.99
N ILE A 43 9.89 5.73 -39.59
CA ILE A 43 9.90 5.96 -41.05
C ILE A 43 11.25 6.53 -41.51
N ALA A 44 11.82 7.47 -40.73
CA ALA A 44 13.16 8.02 -41.03
C ALA A 44 14.25 6.94 -41.01
N SER A 45 14.15 6.00 -40.06
CA SER A 45 15.07 4.85 -40.02
C SER A 45 14.96 3.95 -41.25
N LEU A 46 13.73 3.63 -41.70
CA LEU A 46 13.47 2.84 -42.89
C LEU A 46 13.91 3.57 -44.16
N ALA A 47 13.57 4.86 -44.30
CA ALA A 47 13.97 5.69 -45.43
C ALA A 47 15.49 5.87 -45.53
N GLY A 48 16.16 6.11 -44.37
CA GLY A 48 17.61 6.20 -44.30
C GLY A 48 18.31 4.90 -44.75
N THR A 49 17.75 3.74 -44.35
CA THR A 49 18.26 2.44 -44.83
C THR A 49 18.03 2.25 -46.32
N TYR A 50 16.88 2.68 -46.87
CA TYR A 50 16.63 2.63 -48.32
C TYR A 50 17.58 3.53 -49.10
N MET A 51 18.03 4.67 -48.57
CA MET A 51 18.96 5.60 -49.23
C MET A 51 20.34 5.00 -49.55
N VAL A 52 20.68 3.84 -48.94
CA VAL A 52 21.87 3.08 -49.31
C VAL A 52 21.83 2.69 -50.79
N ARG A 53 20.63 2.37 -51.35
CA ARG A 53 20.48 2.01 -52.76
C ARG A 53 20.93 3.11 -53.74
N PRO A 54 20.37 4.35 -53.71
CA PRO A 54 20.78 5.41 -54.60
C PRO A 54 22.23 5.84 -54.36
N ILE A 55 22.75 5.81 -53.13
CA ILE A 55 24.14 6.14 -52.82
C ILE A 55 25.09 5.15 -53.51
N VAL A 56 24.86 3.84 -53.37
CA VAL A 56 25.70 2.81 -54.00
C VAL A 56 25.63 2.88 -55.55
N ASN A 57 24.43 3.09 -56.08
CA ASN A 57 24.25 3.23 -57.54
C ASN A 57 24.89 4.54 -58.06
N GLY A 58 24.84 5.63 -57.28
CA GLY A 58 25.52 6.88 -57.61
C GLY A 58 27.04 6.75 -57.67
N LEU A 59 27.63 5.97 -56.77
CA LEU A 59 29.06 5.61 -56.80
C LEU A 59 29.44 4.85 -58.08
N ALA A 60 28.56 3.93 -58.52
CA ALA A 60 28.80 3.12 -59.71
C ALA A 60 28.70 3.95 -61.03
N THR A 61 27.87 4.99 -61.04
CA THR A 61 27.62 5.85 -62.22
C THR A 61 28.53 7.09 -62.33
N GLY A 62 29.33 7.40 -61.29
CA GLY A 62 30.41 8.36 -61.33
C GLY A 62 30.06 9.86 -61.25
N GLY A 63 28.92 10.20 -60.59
CA GLY A 63 28.48 11.58 -60.42
C GLY A 63 28.75 12.14 -59.02
N GLU A 64 29.88 12.84 -58.76
CA GLU A 64 30.20 13.41 -57.43
C GLU A 64 29.11 14.32 -56.87
N GLU A 65 28.51 15.17 -57.70
CA GLU A 65 27.45 16.11 -57.29
C GLU A 65 26.16 15.37 -56.87
N LEU A 66 25.79 14.29 -57.59
CA LEU A 66 24.61 13.47 -57.27
C LEU A 66 24.84 12.71 -55.97
N LEU A 67 26.03 12.17 -55.77
CA LEU A 67 26.44 11.47 -54.55
C LEU A 67 26.34 12.42 -53.33
N ALA A 68 26.91 13.62 -53.43
CA ALA A 68 26.85 14.62 -52.36
C ALA A 68 25.41 14.97 -51.97
N LYS A 69 24.52 15.17 -52.96
CA LYS A 69 23.08 15.42 -52.71
C LYS A 69 22.41 14.26 -51.99
N GLN A 70 22.70 13.02 -52.38
CA GLN A 70 22.12 11.81 -51.73
C GLN A 70 22.61 11.62 -50.28
N VAL A 71 23.89 11.88 -50.04
CA VAL A 71 24.47 11.83 -48.67
C VAL A 71 23.87 12.90 -47.77
N ILE A 72 23.76 14.16 -48.28
CA ILE A 72 23.14 15.27 -47.52
C ILE A 72 21.66 14.95 -47.21
N LEU A 73 20.90 14.44 -48.19
CA LEU A 73 19.51 14.05 -47.97
C LEU A 73 19.39 12.95 -46.89
N THR A 74 20.25 11.96 -46.94
CA THR A 74 20.31 10.89 -45.94
C THR A 74 20.62 11.43 -44.55
N ALA A 75 21.58 12.36 -44.45
CA ALA A 75 21.91 13.03 -43.19
C ALA A 75 20.71 13.81 -42.61
N ILE A 76 19.95 14.52 -43.47
CA ILE A 76 18.75 15.25 -43.07
C ILE A 76 17.67 14.26 -42.55
N ILE A 77 17.45 13.14 -43.25
CA ILE A 77 16.49 12.11 -42.84
C ILE A 77 16.86 11.55 -41.47
N TYR A 78 18.12 11.18 -41.24
CA TYR A 78 18.56 10.69 -39.93
C TYR A 78 18.51 11.75 -38.85
N ALA A 79 18.86 13.01 -39.15
CA ALA A 79 18.75 14.11 -38.20
C ALA A 79 17.30 14.33 -37.76
N ALA A 80 16.34 14.31 -38.72
CA ALA A 80 14.91 14.37 -38.39
C ALA A 80 14.47 13.18 -37.53
N GLY A 81 14.95 11.98 -37.83
CA GLY A 81 14.68 10.78 -37.02
C GLY A 81 15.20 10.89 -35.57
N VAL A 82 16.44 11.36 -35.40
CA VAL A 82 17.08 11.54 -34.09
C VAL A 82 16.35 12.63 -33.26
N LEU A 83 16.03 13.77 -33.89
CA LEU A 83 15.27 14.85 -33.22
C LEU A 83 13.88 14.38 -32.80
N SER A 84 13.22 13.60 -33.66
CA SER A 84 11.92 12.98 -33.32
C SER A 84 12.04 11.96 -32.19
N ALA A 85 13.13 11.18 -32.17
CA ALA A 85 13.41 10.21 -31.12
C ALA A 85 13.64 10.89 -29.76
N LEU A 86 14.43 11.97 -29.72
CA LEU A 86 14.62 12.78 -28.53
C LEU A 86 13.30 13.41 -28.07
N GLY A 87 12.51 13.93 -29.02
CA GLY A 87 11.21 14.56 -28.73
C GLY A 87 10.23 13.60 -28.09
N TYR A 88 9.97 12.45 -28.71
CA TYR A 88 9.01 11.48 -28.13
C TYR A 88 9.48 10.92 -26.80
N SER A 89 10.78 10.66 -26.64
CA SER A 89 11.32 10.15 -25.36
C SER A 89 11.07 11.13 -24.21
N GLN A 90 11.39 12.41 -24.41
CA GLN A 90 11.19 13.44 -23.39
C GLN A 90 9.71 13.68 -23.06
N ILE A 91 8.83 13.67 -24.07
CA ILE A 91 7.38 13.83 -23.86
C ILE A 91 6.82 12.61 -23.15
N MET A 92 7.25 11.40 -23.53
CA MET A 92 6.77 10.15 -22.93
C MET A 92 7.10 10.06 -21.44
N VAL A 93 8.35 10.35 -21.06
CA VAL A 93 8.76 10.35 -19.65
C VAL A 93 7.90 11.33 -18.83
N ARG A 94 7.67 12.55 -19.34
CA ARG A 94 6.83 13.55 -18.63
C ARG A 94 5.38 13.10 -18.53
N ALA A 95 4.83 12.49 -19.58
CA ALA A 95 3.47 11.98 -19.58
C ALA A 95 3.31 10.81 -18.61
N ALA A 96 4.22 9.84 -18.63
CA ALA A 96 4.22 8.69 -17.75
C ALA A 96 4.33 9.10 -16.28
N GLN A 97 5.25 10.03 -15.95
CA GLN A 97 5.40 10.50 -14.57
C GLN A 97 4.16 11.22 -14.02
N ARG A 98 3.41 11.94 -14.87
CA ARG A 98 2.13 12.53 -14.46
C ARG A 98 1.11 11.46 -14.13
N VAL A 99 0.94 10.47 -15.02
CA VAL A 99 0.01 9.34 -14.80
C VAL A 99 0.35 8.59 -13.52
N VAL A 100 1.63 8.31 -13.29
CA VAL A 100 2.13 7.63 -12.08
C VAL A 100 1.86 8.46 -10.83
N SER A 101 2.07 9.78 -10.89
CA SER A 101 1.77 10.69 -9.79
C SER A 101 0.28 10.70 -9.45
N ASP A 102 -0.59 10.71 -10.46
CA ASP A 102 -2.03 10.65 -10.27
C ASP A 102 -2.46 9.32 -9.64
N ILE A 103 -1.94 8.19 -10.12
CA ILE A 103 -2.20 6.87 -9.54
C ILE A 103 -1.74 6.81 -8.07
N ARG A 104 -0.53 7.29 -7.75
CA ARG A 104 -0.04 7.31 -6.36
C ARG A 104 -0.91 8.16 -5.45
N ARG A 105 -1.32 9.34 -5.92
CA ARG A 105 -2.19 10.23 -5.16
C ARG A 105 -3.54 9.60 -4.89
N ASP A 106 -4.20 9.06 -5.93
CA ASP A 106 -5.53 8.46 -5.81
C ASP A 106 -5.49 7.19 -4.95
N LEU A 107 -4.45 6.37 -5.10
CA LEU A 107 -4.22 5.20 -4.25
C LEU A 107 -4.03 5.60 -2.78
N PHE A 108 -3.17 6.60 -2.50
CA PHE A 108 -2.93 7.04 -1.14
C PHE A 108 -4.20 7.62 -0.50
N ALA A 109 -4.92 8.47 -1.22
CA ALA A 109 -6.18 9.03 -0.75
C ALA A 109 -7.21 7.94 -0.45
N HIS A 110 -7.29 6.91 -1.31
CA HIS A 110 -8.23 5.80 -1.11
C HIS A 110 -7.85 4.92 0.08
N ILE A 111 -6.57 4.58 0.24
CA ILE A 111 -6.09 3.77 1.38
C ILE A 111 -6.39 4.47 2.71
N GLN A 112 -6.30 5.81 2.79
CA GLN A 112 -6.64 6.55 4.00
C GLN A 112 -8.13 6.44 4.39
N MET A 113 -9.00 6.07 3.46
CA MET A 113 -10.44 5.90 3.69
C MET A 113 -10.84 4.45 3.99
N LEU A 114 -9.89 3.51 3.98
CA LEU A 114 -10.20 2.10 4.25
C LEU A 114 -10.44 1.84 5.76
N PRO A 115 -11.31 0.88 6.09
CA PRO A 115 -11.58 0.51 7.48
C PRO A 115 -10.35 -0.12 8.15
N LEU A 116 -10.27 -0.03 9.48
CA LEU A 116 -9.15 -0.58 10.26
C LEU A 116 -8.98 -2.10 10.02
N SER A 117 -10.06 -2.83 9.79
CA SER A 117 -10.04 -4.26 9.47
C SER A 117 -9.14 -4.63 8.27
N TYR A 118 -8.99 -3.72 7.31
CA TYR A 118 -8.05 -3.90 6.21
C TYR A 118 -6.60 -3.89 6.68
N PHE A 119 -6.24 -2.95 7.55
CA PHE A 119 -4.87 -2.81 8.08
C PHE A 119 -4.52 -3.94 9.05
N ASP A 120 -5.49 -4.44 9.82
CA ASP A 120 -5.31 -5.57 10.73
C ASP A 120 -5.13 -6.90 9.98
N SER A 121 -5.75 -7.03 8.80
CA SER A 121 -5.67 -8.24 7.97
C SER A 121 -4.53 -8.23 6.96
N THR A 122 -3.97 -7.06 6.63
CA THR A 122 -2.98 -6.87 5.57
C THR A 122 -1.64 -6.43 6.15
N ARG A 123 -0.54 -7.09 5.75
CA ARG A 123 0.79 -6.70 6.22
C ARG A 123 1.19 -5.33 5.69
N SER A 124 1.78 -4.49 6.51
CA SER A 124 2.28 -3.16 6.11
C SER A 124 3.24 -3.21 4.91
N GLY A 125 4.06 -4.28 4.82
CA GLY A 125 4.95 -4.52 3.68
C GLY A 125 4.22 -4.72 2.35
N ASP A 126 3.06 -5.39 2.36
CA ASP A 126 2.24 -5.60 1.17
C ASP A 126 1.64 -4.26 0.70
N ILE A 127 1.17 -3.43 1.63
CA ILE A 127 0.67 -2.08 1.32
C ILE A 127 1.79 -1.20 0.74
N MET A 128 2.98 -1.24 1.33
CA MET A 128 4.14 -0.49 0.84
C MET A 128 4.58 -0.95 -0.56
N SER A 129 4.44 -2.25 -0.86
CA SER A 129 4.76 -2.81 -2.18
C SER A 129 3.90 -2.20 -3.30
N PHE A 130 2.67 -1.77 -3.01
CA PHE A 130 1.85 -1.05 -3.99
C PHE A 130 2.52 0.26 -4.44
N PHE A 131 3.05 1.05 -3.49
CA PHE A 131 3.66 2.35 -3.76
C PHE A 131 5.05 2.27 -4.39
N THR A 132 5.77 1.18 -4.15
CA THR A 132 7.11 0.94 -4.66
C THR A 132 7.07 0.04 -5.90
N ASN A 133 6.98 -1.27 -5.71
CA ASN A 133 7.16 -2.25 -6.79
C ASN A 133 6.09 -2.18 -7.87
N ASP A 134 4.81 -2.12 -7.49
CA ASP A 134 3.71 -2.20 -8.45
C ASP A 134 3.59 -0.91 -9.28
N VAL A 135 3.68 0.25 -8.61
CA VAL A 135 3.66 1.56 -9.30
C VAL A 135 4.90 1.73 -10.18
N ASP A 136 6.08 1.30 -9.75
CA ASP A 136 7.30 1.41 -10.55
C ASP A 136 7.24 0.49 -11.77
N THR A 137 6.71 -0.72 -11.65
CA THR A 137 6.47 -1.63 -12.78
C THR A 137 5.50 -1.01 -13.81
N VAL A 138 4.43 -0.36 -13.35
CA VAL A 138 3.51 0.39 -14.23
C VAL A 138 4.21 1.59 -14.88
N SER A 139 5.02 2.34 -14.13
CA SER A 139 5.80 3.48 -14.63
C SER A 139 6.74 3.07 -15.76
N GLU A 140 7.48 1.99 -15.54
CA GLU A 140 8.42 1.45 -16.52
C GLU A 140 7.69 0.97 -17.77
N ALA A 141 6.54 0.30 -17.62
CA ALA A 141 5.72 -0.13 -18.75
C ALA A 141 5.18 1.05 -19.57
N LEU A 142 4.69 2.08 -18.92
CA LEU A 142 4.23 3.28 -19.61
C LEU A 142 5.34 3.95 -20.39
N ASN A 143 6.53 4.08 -19.79
CA ASN A 143 7.68 4.72 -20.43
C ASN A 143 8.17 3.96 -21.67
N ASN A 144 8.24 2.62 -21.57
CA ASN A 144 8.91 1.81 -22.58
C ASN A 144 7.97 1.18 -23.60
N SER A 145 6.69 0.91 -23.24
CA SER A 145 5.84 0.09 -24.11
C SER A 145 5.18 0.89 -25.22
N PHE A 146 4.63 2.07 -24.94
CA PHE A 146 3.79 2.78 -25.91
C PHE A 146 4.55 3.18 -27.19
N ALA A 147 5.69 3.85 -27.06
CA ALA A 147 6.48 4.27 -28.20
C ALA A 147 7.13 3.06 -28.93
N ASN A 148 7.61 2.07 -28.15
CA ASN A 148 8.26 0.88 -28.70
C ASN A 148 7.29 -0.01 -29.49
N VAL A 149 6.03 -0.15 -29.06
CA VAL A 149 5.01 -0.90 -29.82
C VAL A 149 4.77 -0.24 -31.18
N ILE A 150 4.62 1.09 -31.22
CA ILE A 150 4.42 1.84 -32.47
C ILE A 150 5.63 1.66 -33.39
N GLN A 151 6.84 1.88 -32.87
CA GLN A 151 8.07 1.74 -33.65
C GLN A 151 8.26 0.32 -34.16
N ALA A 152 8.16 -0.70 -33.30
CA ALA A 152 8.34 -2.08 -33.70
C ALA A 152 7.30 -2.50 -34.75
N SER A 153 6.05 -2.05 -34.63
CA SER A 153 5.01 -2.32 -35.62
C SER A 153 5.34 -1.72 -36.99
N ILE A 154 5.71 -0.43 -37.02
CA ILE A 154 6.11 0.25 -38.25
C ILE A 154 7.39 -0.40 -38.83
N GLN A 155 8.32 -0.78 -37.97
CA GLN A 155 9.57 -1.42 -38.41
C GLN A 155 9.33 -2.79 -39.01
N VAL A 156 8.50 -3.67 -38.42
CA VAL A 156 8.15 -4.98 -38.99
C VAL A 156 7.45 -4.82 -40.34
N VAL A 157 6.39 -4.03 -40.37
CA VAL A 157 5.60 -3.84 -41.62
C VAL A 157 6.44 -3.15 -42.68
N GLY A 158 7.16 -2.08 -42.30
CA GLY A 158 8.00 -1.28 -43.23
C GLY A 158 9.19 -2.07 -43.76
N THR A 159 9.92 -2.82 -42.90
CA THR A 159 11.03 -3.67 -43.36
C THR A 159 10.54 -4.75 -44.31
N THR A 160 9.44 -5.44 -43.97
CA THR A 160 8.88 -6.47 -44.85
C THR A 160 8.43 -5.87 -46.20
N ALA A 161 7.78 -4.71 -46.20
CA ALA A 161 7.38 -4.02 -47.42
C ALA A 161 8.60 -3.61 -48.25
N MET A 162 9.67 -3.07 -47.65
CA MET A 162 10.91 -2.69 -48.34
C MET A 162 11.64 -3.88 -48.92
N LEU A 163 11.67 -5.02 -48.22
CA LEU A 163 12.26 -6.25 -48.75
C LEU A 163 11.51 -6.73 -50.00
N ILE A 164 10.17 -6.70 -49.99
CA ILE A 164 9.36 -7.08 -51.17
C ILE A 164 9.60 -6.13 -52.36
N ILE A 165 9.63 -4.80 -52.09
CA ILE A 165 9.83 -3.77 -53.11
C ILE A 165 11.22 -3.86 -53.73
N LEU A 166 12.26 -4.14 -52.92
CA LEU A 166 13.63 -4.25 -53.39
C LEU A 166 13.85 -5.51 -54.23
N ASN A 167 13.41 -6.68 -53.76
CA ASN A 167 13.47 -7.93 -54.51
C ASN A 167 12.58 -9.02 -53.86
N TRP A 168 11.47 -9.37 -54.50
CA TRP A 168 10.50 -10.34 -53.96
C TRP A 168 11.08 -11.78 -53.91
N GLN A 169 12.00 -12.15 -54.83
CA GLN A 169 12.60 -13.48 -54.84
C GLN A 169 13.50 -13.73 -53.65
N LEU A 170 14.30 -12.73 -53.27
CA LEU A 170 15.15 -12.80 -52.07
C LEU A 170 14.28 -12.78 -50.78
N THR A 171 13.11 -12.11 -50.83
CA THR A 171 12.21 -12.03 -49.69
C THR A 171 11.65 -13.40 -49.29
N ILE A 172 11.43 -14.30 -50.24
CA ILE A 172 11.02 -15.68 -49.93
C ILE A 172 12.10 -16.38 -49.08
N ILE A 173 13.37 -16.21 -49.40
CA ILE A 173 14.48 -16.80 -48.64
C ILE A 173 14.50 -16.23 -47.21
N THR A 174 14.41 -14.90 -47.10
CA THR A 174 14.38 -14.21 -45.80
C THR A 174 13.20 -14.68 -44.96
N LEU A 175 11.99 -14.79 -45.54
CA LEU A 175 10.81 -15.25 -44.85
C LEU A 175 10.94 -16.68 -44.28
N VAL A 176 11.56 -17.58 -45.02
CA VAL A 176 11.85 -18.95 -44.55
C VAL A 176 12.77 -18.92 -43.34
N CYS A 177 13.80 -18.07 -43.34
CA CYS A 177 14.70 -17.89 -42.18
C CYS A 177 13.97 -17.25 -40.98
N ASP A 178 13.11 -16.26 -41.23
CA ASP A 178 12.31 -15.62 -40.16
C ASP A 178 11.35 -16.61 -39.52
N VAL A 179 10.70 -17.48 -40.30
CA VAL A 179 9.86 -18.58 -39.77
C VAL A 179 10.72 -19.53 -38.92
N ALA A 180 11.95 -19.85 -39.33
CA ALA A 180 12.86 -20.68 -38.55
C ALA A 180 13.20 -20.01 -37.19
N ILE A 181 13.43 -18.69 -37.17
CA ILE A 181 13.64 -17.92 -35.93
C ILE A 181 12.39 -18.02 -35.00
N VAL A 182 11.18 -17.82 -35.55
CA VAL A 182 9.94 -17.89 -34.77
C VAL A 182 9.72 -19.30 -34.21
N LEU A 183 9.95 -20.35 -34.99
CA LEU A 183 9.84 -21.74 -34.52
C LEU A 183 10.82 -22.04 -33.39
N TYR A 184 12.08 -21.59 -33.54
CA TYR A 184 13.10 -21.75 -32.50
C TYR A 184 12.70 -20.97 -31.23
N ALA A 185 12.23 -19.73 -31.38
CA ALA A 185 11.77 -18.91 -30.26
C ALA A 185 10.64 -19.57 -29.48
N ARG A 186 9.65 -20.17 -30.18
CA ARG A 186 8.57 -20.94 -29.55
C ARG A 186 9.10 -22.17 -28.81
N TYR A 187 10.03 -22.92 -29.41
CA TYR A 187 10.63 -24.10 -28.78
C TYR A 187 11.42 -23.72 -27.52
N SER A 188 12.33 -22.77 -27.63
CA SER A 188 13.17 -22.30 -26.51
C SER A 188 12.32 -21.67 -25.41
N GLY A 189 11.34 -20.82 -25.76
CA GLY A 189 10.43 -20.19 -24.83
C GLY A 189 9.57 -21.17 -24.02
N ALA A 190 9.06 -22.22 -24.66
CA ALA A 190 8.27 -23.25 -23.98
C ALA A 190 9.12 -24.05 -22.96
N ARG A 191 10.38 -24.35 -23.32
CA ARG A 191 11.32 -25.01 -22.41
C ARG A 191 11.76 -24.08 -21.27
N SER A 192 12.13 -22.85 -21.58
CA SER A 192 12.53 -21.83 -20.64
C SER A 192 11.44 -21.62 -19.56
N LYS A 193 10.16 -21.48 -19.97
CA LYS A 193 9.04 -21.32 -19.06
C LYS A 193 8.95 -22.42 -18.01
N ARG A 194 9.17 -23.69 -18.40
CA ARG A 194 9.14 -24.83 -17.47
C ARG A 194 10.25 -24.74 -16.43
N PHE A 195 11.47 -24.41 -16.87
CA PHE A 195 12.62 -24.31 -15.96
C PHE A 195 12.56 -23.05 -15.10
N PHE A 196 12.03 -21.91 -15.59
CA PHE A 196 11.78 -20.74 -14.74
C PHE A 196 10.76 -21.00 -13.65
N ALA A 197 9.71 -21.79 -13.92
CA ALA A 197 8.77 -22.19 -12.88
C ALA A 197 9.43 -23.05 -11.80
N ALA A 198 10.32 -23.97 -12.19
CA ALA A 198 11.11 -24.77 -11.23
C ALA A 198 12.11 -23.90 -10.44
N GLN A 199 12.79 -22.97 -11.12
CA GLN A 199 13.67 -22.02 -10.46
C GLN A 199 12.93 -21.17 -9.42
N GLN A 200 11.73 -20.67 -9.77
CA GLN A 200 10.94 -19.87 -8.84
C GLN A 200 10.49 -20.65 -7.61
N ALA A 201 10.13 -21.93 -7.79
CA ALA A 201 9.81 -22.81 -6.67
C ALA A 201 11.04 -23.04 -5.75
N SER A 202 12.23 -23.30 -6.34
CA SER A 202 13.47 -23.47 -5.58
C SER A 202 13.90 -22.17 -4.88
N LEU A 203 13.65 -21.00 -5.49
CA LEU A 203 13.92 -19.70 -4.87
C LEU A 203 13.01 -19.47 -3.66
N GLY A 204 11.71 -19.76 -3.80
CA GLY A 204 10.76 -19.62 -2.67
C GLY A 204 11.08 -20.56 -1.49
N ASP A 205 11.57 -21.79 -1.76
CA ASP A 205 12.03 -22.71 -0.71
C ASP A 205 13.30 -22.18 0.00
N LEU A 206 14.23 -21.60 -0.77
CA LEU A 206 15.44 -21.00 -0.20
C LEU A 206 15.12 -19.74 0.61
N ASP A 207 14.28 -18.85 0.08
CA ASP A 207 13.89 -17.61 0.77
C ASP A 207 13.17 -17.91 2.09
N GLY A 208 12.22 -18.86 2.11
CA GLY A 208 11.56 -19.30 3.34
C GLY A 208 12.54 -19.85 4.36
N TYR A 209 13.52 -20.64 3.92
CA TYR A 209 14.56 -21.15 4.80
C TYR A 209 15.43 -20.03 5.39
N VAL A 210 15.83 -19.06 4.57
CA VAL A 210 16.63 -17.89 5.02
C VAL A 210 15.84 -17.05 6.02
N GLU A 211 14.56 -16.78 5.75
CA GLU A 211 13.68 -16.01 6.65
C GLU A 211 13.58 -16.70 8.02
N GLU A 212 13.35 -18.02 8.04
CA GLU A 212 13.29 -18.82 9.26
C GLU A 212 14.61 -18.78 10.05
N MET A 213 15.74 -19.01 9.38
CA MET A 213 17.06 -19.04 10.04
C MET A 213 17.47 -17.65 10.55
N VAL A 214 17.19 -16.58 9.81
CA VAL A 214 17.50 -15.19 10.24
C VAL A 214 16.62 -14.80 11.43
N SER A 215 15.32 -15.12 11.39
CA SER A 215 14.40 -14.87 12.50
C SER A 215 14.77 -15.65 13.75
N GLY A 216 15.23 -16.89 13.58
CA GLY A 216 15.69 -17.76 14.65
C GLY A 216 17.16 -17.59 15.05
N GLN A 217 17.87 -16.56 14.59
CA GLN A 217 19.32 -16.42 14.75
C GLN A 217 19.80 -16.50 16.20
N LYS A 218 19.04 -15.96 17.16
CA LYS A 218 19.38 -16.06 18.60
C LYS A 218 19.40 -17.52 19.08
N VAL A 219 18.42 -18.31 18.64
CA VAL A 219 18.31 -19.74 18.99
C VAL A 219 19.48 -20.52 18.37
N ILE A 220 19.77 -20.28 17.09
CA ILE A 220 20.90 -20.91 16.39
C ILE A 220 22.20 -20.66 17.13
N LYS A 221 22.44 -19.41 17.58
CA LYS A 221 23.65 -19.02 18.32
C LYS A 221 23.77 -19.70 19.68
N VAL A 222 22.65 -19.79 20.42
CA VAL A 222 22.65 -20.42 21.74
C VAL A 222 22.96 -21.93 21.66
N PHE A 223 22.47 -22.61 20.60
CA PHE A 223 22.67 -24.05 20.41
C PHE A 223 23.87 -24.40 19.51
N ASN A 224 24.62 -23.42 18.99
CA ASN A 224 25.78 -23.59 18.10
C ASN A 224 25.46 -24.45 16.85
N HIS A 225 24.29 -24.20 16.22
CA HIS A 225 23.82 -24.96 15.05
C HIS A 225 24.17 -24.31 13.72
N GLU A 226 25.10 -23.32 13.65
CA GLU A 226 25.45 -22.58 12.45
C GLU A 226 25.91 -23.50 11.30
N GLN A 227 26.75 -24.48 11.58
CA GLN A 227 27.25 -25.39 10.55
C GLN A 227 26.15 -26.26 9.95
N ALA A 228 25.23 -26.76 10.77
CA ALA A 228 24.08 -27.55 10.32
C ALA A 228 23.15 -26.69 9.41
N ASN A 229 22.94 -25.43 9.77
CA ASN A 229 22.13 -24.49 8.98
C ASN A 229 22.79 -24.11 7.66
N VAL A 230 24.12 -23.92 7.64
CA VAL A 230 24.87 -23.71 6.40
C VAL A 230 24.75 -24.91 5.48
N ALA A 231 24.86 -26.13 6.01
CA ALA A 231 24.66 -27.34 5.21
C ALA A 231 23.24 -27.46 4.65
N GLY A 232 22.22 -27.10 5.44
CA GLY A 232 20.82 -27.00 4.98
C GLY A 232 20.59 -25.97 3.89
N PHE A 233 21.25 -24.82 4.00
CA PHE A 233 21.26 -23.78 2.97
C PHE A 233 21.93 -24.26 1.67
N ASP A 234 23.09 -24.91 1.77
CA ASP A 234 23.84 -25.38 0.62
C ASP A 234 23.05 -26.36 -0.25
N VAL A 235 22.29 -27.26 0.35
CA VAL A 235 21.42 -28.20 -0.38
C VAL A 235 20.40 -27.45 -1.24
N ARG A 236 19.71 -26.45 -0.66
CA ARG A 236 18.71 -25.63 -1.36
C ARG A 236 19.33 -24.74 -2.41
N ASN A 237 20.47 -24.14 -2.09
CA ASN A 237 21.23 -23.28 -3.00
C ASN A 237 21.75 -24.05 -4.21
N GLN A 238 22.19 -25.32 -4.03
CA GLN A 238 22.58 -26.18 -5.16
C GLN A 238 21.39 -26.52 -6.06
N GLU A 239 20.22 -26.80 -5.50
CA GLU A 239 19.02 -27.03 -6.31
C GLU A 239 18.59 -25.78 -7.07
N LEU A 240 18.63 -24.58 -6.43
CA LEU A 240 18.40 -23.31 -7.09
C LEU A 240 19.43 -23.07 -8.21
N ARG A 241 20.71 -23.36 -7.97
CA ARG A 241 21.76 -23.27 -9.01
C ARG A 241 21.47 -24.20 -10.20
N ARG A 242 21.00 -25.44 -9.94
CA ARG A 242 20.67 -26.41 -10.99
C ARG A 242 19.48 -25.95 -11.84
N THR A 243 18.39 -25.56 -11.20
CA THR A 243 17.16 -25.11 -11.87
C THR A 243 17.35 -23.78 -12.57
N GLY A 244 18.05 -22.83 -11.92
CA GLY A 244 18.39 -21.52 -12.48
C GLY A 244 19.35 -21.60 -13.66
N GLY A 245 20.39 -22.44 -13.56
CA GLY A 245 21.31 -22.70 -14.66
C GLY A 245 20.60 -23.23 -15.90
N ALA A 246 19.69 -24.20 -15.74
CA ALA A 246 18.88 -24.71 -16.85
C ALA A 246 17.92 -23.65 -17.43
N ALA A 247 17.25 -22.87 -16.57
CA ALA A 247 16.35 -21.78 -17.00
C ALA A 247 17.11 -20.75 -17.86
N GLN A 248 18.25 -20.26 -17.37
CA GLN A 248 19.07 -19.27 -18.04
C GLN A 248 19.73 -19.80 -19.33
N ALA A 249 20.12 -21.07 -19.36
CA ALA A 249 20.70 -21.68 -20.57
C ALA A 249 19.73 -21.63 -21.75
N TYR A 250 18.45 -21.98 -21.53
CA TYR A 250 17.43 -21.89 -22.58
C TYR A 250 17.07 -20.43 -22.92
N ALA A 251 16.92 -19.56 -21.92
CA ALA A 251 16.62 -18.15 -22.16
C ALA A 251 17.73 -17.46 -22.95
N ASN A 252 18.99 -17.64 -22.54
CA ASN A 252 20.13 -16.99 -23.14
C ASN A 252 20.55 -17.60 -24.49
N SER A 253 20.10 -18.82 -24.83
CA SER A 253 20.35 -19.41 -26.15
C SER A 253 19.56 -18.72 -27.27
N MET A 254 18.51 -18.00 -26.95
CA MET A 254 17.60 -17.40 -27.95
C MET A 254 18.32 -16.35 -28.79
N VAL A 255 19.05 -15.42 -28.18
CA VAL A 255 19.75 -14.33 -28.89
C VAL A 255 20.86 -14.87 -29.79
N PRO A 256 21.80 -15.71 -29.32
CA PRO A 256 22.84 -16.28 -30.18
C PRO A 256 22.31 -17.08 -31.38
N MET A 257 21.26 -17.88 -31.17
CA MET A 257 20.64 -18.67 -32.26
C MET A 257 19.96 -17.77 -33.30
N THR A 258 19.27 -16.72 -32.88
CA THR A 258 18.72 -15.72 -33.78
C THR A 258 19.81 -15.05 -34.60
N VAL A 259 20.94 -14.72 -33.99
CA VAL A 259 22.10 -14.12 -34.66
C VAL A 259 22.70 -15.11 -35.66
N VAL A 260 22.87 -16.37 -35.29
CA VAL A 260 23.41 -17.41 -36.21
C VAL A 260 22.52 -17.60 -37.43
N ILE A 261 21.20 -17.73 -37.22
CA ILE A 261 20.23 -17.85 -38.32
C ILE A 261 20.25 -16.57 -39.19
N GLY A 262 20.35 -15.39 -38.56
CA GLY A 262 20.48 -14.11 -39.24
C GLY A 262 21.73 -14.01 -40.12
N TYR A 263 22.88 -14.46 -39.64
CA TYR A 263 24.10 -14.51 -40.47
C TYR A 263 24.01 -15.53 -41.60
N ALA A 264 23.41 -16.70 -41.37
CA ALA A 264 23.15 -17.66 -42.40
C ALA A 264 22.23 -17.08 -43.50
N ASN A 265 21.13 -16.42 -43.09
CA ASN A 265 20.23 -15.71 -44.00
C ASN A 265 21.00 -14.64 -44.81
N TYR A 266 21.80 -13.81 -44.15
CA TYR A 266 22.61 -12.78 -44.78
C TYR A 266 23.56 -13.39 -45.85
N ALA A 267 24.26 -14.47 -45.54
CA ALA A 267 25.17 -15.15 -46.47
C ALA A 267 24.43 -15.74 -47.69
N ILE A 268 23.30 -16.43 -47.46
CA ILE A 268 22.49 -16.99 -48.53
C ILE A 268 21.96 -15.89 -49.45
N VAL A 269 21.42 -14.82 -48.88
CA VAL A 269 20.90 -13.66 -49.62
C VAL A 269 22.01 -12.93 -50.38
N ALA A 270 23.22 -12.81 -49.82
CA ALA A 270 24.35 -12.19 -50.49
C ALA A 270 24.77 -12.99 -51.73
N VAL A 271 24.87 -14.31 -51.62
CA VAL A 271 25.21 -15.18 -52.76
C VAL A 271 24.10 -15.18 -53.82
N ALA A 272 22.83 -15.42 -53.39
CA ALA A 272 21.69 -15.43 -54.30
C ALA A 272 21.48 -14.07 -55.00
N GLY A 273 21.56 -12.98 -54.22
CA GLY A 273 21.44 -11.62 -54.75
C GLY A 273 22.57 -11.22 -55.67
N GLY A 274 23.83 -11.63 -55.36
CA GLY A 274 24.97 -11.45 -56.26
C GLY A 274 24.78 -12.17 -57.60
N MET A 275 24.25 -13.40 -57.60
CA MET A 275 23.91 -14.13 -58.83
C MET A 275 22.79 -13.41 -59.63
N LEU A 276 21.80 -12.81 -58.94
CA LEU A 276 20.78 -12.02 -59.63
C LEU A 276 21.33 -10.74 -60.24
N CYS A 277 22.28 -10.07 -59.56
CA CYS A 277 22.97 -8.90 -60.11
C CYS A 277 23.80 -9.26 -61.37
N ILE A 278 24.54 -10.37 -61.35
CA ILE A 278 25.29 -10.85 -62.53
C ILE A 278 24.37 -11.13 -63.72
N LYS A 279 23.15 -11.64 -63.43
CA LYS A 279 22.14 -11.89 -64.47
C LYS A 279 21.36 -10.64 -64.92
N GLY A 280 21.66 -9.46 -64.36
CA GLY A 280 20.98 -8.21 -64.69
C GLY A 280 19.55 -8.12 -64.15
N LEU A 281 19.13 -9.01 -63.21
CA LEU A 281 17.81 -9.05 -62.62
C LEU A 281 17.66 -8.20 -61.33
N ALA A 282 18.77 -7.68 -60.80
CA ALA A 282 18.82 -6.78 -59.67
C ALA A 282 19.97 -5.79 -59.82
N ASP A 283 19.84 -4.57 -59.28
CA ASP A 283 20.93 -3.59 -59.19
C ASP A 283 21.78 -3.78 -57.91
N VAL A 284 23.03 -3.41 -57.95
CA VAL A 284 23.99 -3.57 -56.83
C VAL A 284 23.55 -2.75 -55.61
N GLY A 285 22.99 -1.55 -55.82
CA GLY A 285 22.48 -0.71 -54.75
C GLY A 285 21.24 -1.31 -54.06
N ALA A 286 20.36 -1.98 -54.85
CA ALA A 286 19.23 -2.69 -54.28
C ALA A 286 19.71 -3.86 -53.40
N LEU A 287 20.70 -4.63 -53.84
CA LEU A 287 21.29 -5.70 -53.03
C LEU A 287 21.93 -5.15 -51.74
N ALA A 288 22.68 -4.04 -51.85
CA ALA A 288 23.28 -3.42 -50.67
C ALA A 288 22.25 -2.99 -49.64
N SER A 289 21.19 -2.27 -50.06
CA SER A 289 20.07 -1.90 -49.16
C SER A 289 19.35 -3.15 -48.61
N TYR A 290 19.12 -4.16 -49.45
CA TYR A 290 18.48 -5.41 -49.08
C TYR A 290 19.22 -6.10 -47.93
N LEU A 291 20.54 -6.21 -48.02
CA LEU A 291 21.39 -6.83 -46.99
C LEU A 291 21.33 -6.08 -45.66
N VAL A 292 21.21 -4.75 -45.67
CA VAL A 292 21.00 -3.95 -44.45
C VAL A 292 19.65 -4.24 -43.85
N PHE A 293 18.58 -4.31 -44.66
CA PHE A 293 17.23 -4.63 -44.18
C PHE A 293 17.13 -6.05 -43.61
N VAL A 294 17.76 -7.05 -44.24
CA VAL A 294 17.82 -8.44 -43.73
C VAL A 294 18.43 -8.47 -42.33
N ARG A 295 19.52 -7.71 -42.11
CA ARG A 295 20.17 -7.62 -40.80
C ARG A 295 19.28 -6.97 -39.76
N GLN A 296 18.43 -6.02 -40.14
CA GLN A 296 17.51 -5.31 -39.25
C GLN A 296 16.22 -6.10 -38.95
N ALA A 297 15.82 -7.03 -39.83
CA ALA A 297 14.54 -7.72 -39.74
C ALA A 297 14.34 -8.57 -38.45
N ALA A 298 15.42 -9.14 -37.94
CA ALA A 298 15.36 -9.99 -36.73
C ALA A 298 15.17 -9.20 -35.41
N MET A 299 15.57 -7.93 -35.35
CA MET A 299 15.52 -7.13 -34.10
C MET A 299 14.09 -6.85 -33.60
N PRO A 300 13.14 -6.43 -34.45
CA PRO A 300 11.77 -6.15 -34.01
C PRO A 300 11.04 -7.38 -33.44
N ILE A 301 11.34 -8.58 -33.93
CA ILE A 301 10.73 -9.83 -33.43
C ILE A 301 11.10 -10.07 -31.97
N ASN A 302 12.37 -9.86 -31.63
CA ASN A 302 12.84 -9.96 -30.24
C ASN A 302 12.21 -8.88 -29.35
N GLN A 303 12.09 -7.65 -29.87
CA GLN A 303 11.45 -6.54 -29.15
C GLN A 303 9.98 -6.85 -28.80
N PHE A 304 9.19 -7.39 -29.74
CA PHE A 304 7.81 -7.77 -29.46
C PHE A 304 7.68 -8.84 -28.36
N THR A 305 8.61 -9.79 -28.31
CA THR A 305 8.61 -10.83 -27.27
C THR A 305 8.89 -10.24 -25.90
N GLN A 306 9.87 -9.33 -25.81
CA GLN A 306 10.20 -8.65 -24.54
C GLN A 306 9.08 -7.72 -24.09
N LEU A 307 8.51 -6.93 -25.00
CA LEU A 307 7.36 -6.05 -24.74
C LEU A 307 6.15 -6.81 -24.23
N GLY A 308 5.85 -7.99 -24.78
CA GLY A 308 4.74 -8.83 -24.35
C GLY A 308 4.88 -9.27 -22.88
N ASN A 309 6.06 -9.76 -22.50
CA ASN A 309 6.33 -10.18 -21.12
C ASN A 309 6.28 -8.98 -20.15
N PHE A 310 6.85 -7.87 -20.56
CA PHE A 310 6.91 -6.64 -19.78
C PHE A 310 5.51 -6.06 -19.52
N LEU A 311 4.69 -6.00 -20.56
CA LEU A 311 3.32 -5.52 -20.46
C LEU A 311 2.45 -6.44 -19.58
N LEU A 312 2.63 -7.75 -19.65
CA LEU A 312 1.92 -8.70 -18.77
C LEU A 312 2.26 -8.48 -17.29
N ASN A 313 3.53 -8.26 -16.98
CA ASN A 313 3.97 -7.96 -15.60
C ASN A 313 3.39 -6.64 -15.09
N ALA A 314 3.40 -5.61 -15.93
CA ALA A 314 2.82 -4.31 -15.59
C ALA A 314 1.31 -4.36 -15.39
N LEU A 315 0.60 -5.12 -16.21
CA LEU A 315 -0.83 -5.32 -16.06
C LEU A 315 -1.16 -6.11 -14.78
N ALA A 316 -0.33 -7.08 -14.38
CA ALA A 316 -0.50 -7.77 -13.10
C ALA A 316 -0.28 -6.84 -11.91
N GLY A 317 0.73 -5.94 -11.95
CA GLY A 317 0.92 -4.89 -10.95
C GLY A 317 -0.24 -3.91 -10.90
N ALA A 318 -0.68 -3.42 -12.07
CA ALA A 318 -1.83 -2.52 -12.18
C ALA A 318 -3.13 -3.15 -11.67
N GLU A 319 -3.36 -4.45 -11.90
CA GLU A 319 -4.53 -5.16 -11.38
C GLU A 319 -4.54 -5.18 -9.85
N ARG A 320 -3.40 -5.42 -9.19
CA ARG A 320 -3.30 -5.35 -7.72
C ARG A 320 -3.55 -3.95 -7.20
N LEU A 321 -2.97 -2.92 -7.84
CA LEU A 321 -3.22 -1.52 -7.50
C LEU A 321 -4.71 -1.17 -7.60
N PHE A 322 -5.34 -1.52 -8.70
CA PHE A 322 -6.75 -1.24 -8.91
C PHE A 322 -7.66 -2.07 -8.00
N ALA A 323 -7.29 -3.31 -7.68
CA ALA A 323 -8.02 -4.11 -6.70
C ALA A 323 -7.98 -3.46 -5.31
N ALA A 324 -6.83 -2.88 -4.90
CA ALA A 324 -6.74 -2.12 -3.65
C ALA A 324 -7.60 -0.84 -3.70
N MET A 325 -7.65 -0.14 -4.85
CA MET A 325 -8.49 1.05 -5.05
C MET A 325 -9.99 0.75 -5.19
N ASP A 326 -10.38 -0.50 -5.42
CA ASP A 326 -11.78 -0.94 -5.53
C ASP A 326 -12.34 -1.47 -4.20
N LEU A 327 -11.52 -1.57 -3.16
CA LEU A 327 -11.97 -1.90 -1.81
C LEU A 327 -12.97 -0.85 -1.33
N LYS A 328 -13.98 -1.29 -0.61
CA LYS A 328 -14.98 -0.36 -0.07
C LYS A 328 -14.35 0.51 1.02
N PRO A 329 -14.49 1.83 0.94
CA PRO A 329 -14.06 2.72 2.02
C PRO A 329 -14.87 2.45 3.29
N GLU A 330 -14.39 2.94 4.41
CA GLU A 330 -15.12 2.90 5.66
C GLU A 330 -16.47 3.61 5.49
N VAL A 331 -17.56 2.88 5.77
CA VAL A 331 -18.91 3.43 5.65
C VAL A 331 -19.19 4.27 6.89
N ASP A 332 -19.69 5.48 6.70
CA ASP A 332 -20.19 6.36 7.77
C ASP A 332 -21.59 6.84 7.39
N GLU A 333 -22.59 6.27 8.09
CA GLU A 333 -24.00 6.63 7.93
C GLU A 333 -24.46 7.55 9.07
N GLY A 334 -23.53 8.00 9.93
CA GLY A 334 -23.81 8.86 11.06
C GLY A 334 -24.26 10.25 10.59
N CYS A 335 -25.33 10.74 11.20
CA CYS A 335 -25.90 12.06 10.91
C CYS A 335 -25.86 13.01 12.12
N VAL A 336 -25.51 12.50 13.30
CA VAL A 336 -25.33 13.31 14.52
C VAL A 336 -23.89 13.83 14.57
N GLU A 337 -23.75 15.13 14.66
CA GLU A 337 -22.45 15.82 14.64
C GLU A 337 -22.11 16.42 16.01
N LEU A 338 -20.83 16.46 16.35
CA LEU A 338 -20.31 17.16 17.51
C LEU A 338 -20.13 18.65 17.17
N VAL A 339 -20.79 19.53 17.93
CA VAL A 339 -20.73 20.98 17.72
C VAL A 339 -20.37 21.68 19.04
N GLN A 340 -19.73 22.85 18.91
CA GLN A 340 -19.45 23.72 20.04
C GLN A 340 -20.61 24.69 20.22
N THR A 341 -21.16 24.79 21.42
CA THR A 341 -22.24 25.73 21.78
C THR A 341 -21.67 27.09 22.13
N GLY A 342 -22.55 28.11 22.21
CA GLY A 342 -22.13 29.50 22.50
C GLY A 342 -21.37 29.70 23.81
N ASP A 343 -21.49 28.78 24.77
CA ASP A 343 -20.77 28.80 26.07
C ASP A 343 -19.44 28.00 26.01
N ALA A 344 -18.92 27.71 24.82
CA ALA A 344 -17.76 26.86 24.57
C ALA A 344 -17.89 25.39 25.04
N ALA A 345 -19.10 24.97 25.43
CA ALA A 345 -19.41 23.57 25.73
C ALA A 345 -19.64 22.76 24.45
N TRP A 346 -19.36 21.46 24.50
CA TRP A 346 -19.62 20.56 23.40
C TRP A 346 -20.97 19.86 23.54
N ALA A 347 -21.68 19.70 22.43
CA ALA A 347 -22.95 18.99 22.38
C ALA A 347 -23.12 18.22 21.05
N TRP A 348 -23.90 17.14 21.12
CA TRP A 348 -24.35 16.38 19.96
C TRP A 348 -25.52 17.12 19.30
N LYS A 349 -25.36 17.47 18.04
CA LYS A 349 -26.41 18.10 17.22
C LYS A 349 -27.18 17.02 16.48
N ILE A 350 -28.43 16.83 16.85
CA ILE A 350 -29.37 15.93 16.17
C ILE A 350 -30.03 16.67 15.02
N PRO A 351 -30.18 16.07 13.81
CA PRO A 351 -30.84 16.69 12.66
C PRO A 351 -32.31 17.05 12.97
N GLU A 352 -32.77 18.21 12.47
CA GLU A 352 -34.14 18.67 12.62
C GLU A 352 -35.13 17.70 11.93
N GLY A 353 -36.28 17.46 12.59
CA GLY A 353 -37.40 16.70 12.01
C GLY A 353 -37.47 15.22 12.38
N GLN A 354 -36.50 14.71 13.11
CA GLN A 354 -36.57 13.37 13.71
C GLN A 354 -36.59 13.52 15.24
N GLY A 355 -37.53 12.90 15.92
CA GLY A 355 -37.62 12.94 17.39
C GLY A 355 -36.36 12.31 18.01
N VAL A 356 -35.92 12.84 19.14
CA VAL A 356 -34.73 12.42 19.87
C VAL A 356 -34.71 10.92 20.16
N GLY A 357 -35.87 10.29 20.36
CA GLY A 357 -36.03 8.85 20.56
C GLY A 357 -35.77 7.97 19.34
N ALA A 358 -35.60 8.55 18.15
CA ALA A 358 -35.24 7.79 16.94
C ALA A 358 -33.77 7.40 16.90
N TYR A 359 -32.92 7.96 17.77
CA TYR A 359 -31.47 7.81 17.73
C TYR A 359 -30.88 6.97 18.86
N GLY A 360 -31.69 6.42 19.78
CA GLY A 360 -31.23 5.56 20.87
C GLY A 360 -32.03 5.67 22.14
N HIS A 361 -31.46 5.25 23.28
CA HIS A 361 -32.06 5.19 24.59
C HIS A 361 -31.86 6.48 25.42
N LEU A 362 -32.30 7.63 24.91
CA LEU A 362 -32.13 8.92 25.59
C LEU A 362 -32.82 9.01 26.96
N HIS A 363 -33.84 8.18 27.20
CA HIS A 363 -34.49 8.08 28.52
C HIS A 363 -33.58 7.51 29.62
N ASP A 364 -32.47 6.88 29.27
CA ASP A 364 -31.47 6.41 30.24
C ASP A 364 -30.59 7.55 30.79
N VAL A 365 -30.50 8.68 30.06
CA VAL A 365 -29.64 9.82 30.37
C VAL A 365 -30.43 11.10 30.63
N ALA A 366 -31.60 11.25 30.01
CA ALA A 366 -32.49 12.38 30.16
C ALA A 366 -33.93 11.88 30.33
N ALA A 367 -34.71 12.48 31.26
CA ALA A 367 -36.12 12.25 31.33
C ALA A 367 -36.81 12.90 30.13
N VAL A 368 -37.70 12.17 29.47
CA VAL A 368 -38.58 12.74 28.44
C VAL A 368 -39.88 13.12 29.12
N ASP A 369 -40.30 14.38 29.04
CA ASP A 369 -41.60 14.82 29.60
C ASP A 369 -42.78 14.26 28.79
N GLU A 370 -44.02 14.40 29.33
CA GLU A 370 -45.25 13.93 28.70
C GLU A 370 -45.52 14.58 27.32
N SER A 371 -44.78 15.63 26.96
CA SER A 371 -44.82 16.32 25.65
C SER A 371 -43.75 15.85 24.66
N GLY A 372 -42.90 14.87 25.04
CA GLY A 372 -41.82 14.35 24.22
C GLY A 372 -40.57 15.25 24.20
N ARG A 373 -40.40 16.16 25.15
CA ARG A 373 -39.21 17.01 25.29
C ARG A 373 -38.21 16.31 26.21
N ALA A 374 -36.96 16.24 25.79
CA ALA A 374 -35.90 15.71 26.61
C ALA A 374 -35.48 16.75 27.67
N VAL A 375 -35.41 16.31 28.92
CA VAL A 375 -34.98 17.13 30.06
C VAL A 375 -33.75 16.46 30.65
N ALA A 376 -32.65 17.22 30.78
CA ALA A 376 -31.41 16.72 31.37
C ALA A 376 -31.65 16.32 32.85
N ALA A 377 -30.78 15.47 33.43
CA ALA A 377 -30.89 14.97 34.80
C ALA A 377 -30.90 16.10 35.85
N ASP A 378 -30.46 17.31 35.50
CA ASP A 378 -30.52 18.53 36.34
C ASP A 378 -31.82 19.33 36.18
N GLY A 379 -32.76 18.86 35.34
CA GLY A 379 -34.04 19.54 35.06
C GLY A 379 -33.97 20.61 33.97
N THR A 380 -32.86 20.79 33.31
CA THR A 380 -32.70 21.74 32.21
C THR A 380 -33.41 21.24 30.95
N GLU A 381 -34.30 22.03 30.36
CA GLU A 381 -34.98 21.71 29.09
C GLU A 381 -33.94 21.64 27.96
N LEU A 382 -33.73 20.46 27.41
CA LEU A 382 -32.85 20.29 26.25
C LEU A 382 -33.52 20.93 25.04
N THR A 383 -33.07 22.10 24.67
CA THR A 383 -33.51 22.82 23.45
C THR A 383 -33.35 21.92 22.22
N CYS A 384 -34.41 21.80 21.43
CA CYS A 384 -34.51 20.94 20.25
C CYS A 384 -33.19 20.67 19.55
N GLY A 385 -32.74 19.42 19.53
CA GLY A 385 -31.64 18.94 18.69
C GLY A 385 -30.23 18.97 19.30
N LEU A 386 -30.02 19.43 20.52
CA LEU A 386 -28.72 19.42 21.20
C LEU A 386 -28.72 18.55 22.45
N VAL A 387 -27.84 17.54 22.51
CA VAL A 387 -27.59 16.70 23.69
C VAL A 387 -26.20 17.06 24.22
N PRO A 388 -26.06 17.45 25.49
CA PRO A 388 -24.78 17.77 26.09
C PRO A 388 -23.79 16.60 25.98
N LEU A 389 -22.53 16.88 25.64
CA LEU A 389 -21.46 15.88 25.64
C LEU A 389 -21.04 15.64 27.11
N ALA A 390 -21.51 14.54 27.71
CA ALA A 390 -21.24 14.19 29.10
C ALA A 390 -20.27 12.99 29.24
N GLY A 391 -20.27 12.08 28.28
CA GLY A 391 -19.42 10.89 28.29
C GLY A 391 -20.07 9.67 28.95
N ASP A 392 -21.40 9.53 28.89
CA ASP A 392 -22.10 8.30 29.28
C ASP A 392 -22.00 7.28 28.15
N VAL A 393 -21.40 6.14 28.42
CA VAL A 393 -21.23 5.08 27.39
C VAL A 393 -21.84 3.78 27.92
N ARG A 394 -22.72 3.16 27.09
CA ARG A 394 -23.42 1.91 27.48
C ARG A 394 -23.42 0.91 26.35
N PHE A 395 -23.36 -0.36 26.69
CA PHE A 395 -23.50 -1.52 25.81
C PHE A 395 -24.77 -2.27 26.20
N HIS A 396 -25.59 -2.58 25.22
CA HIS A 396 -26.86 -3.29 25.40
C HIS A 396 -26.84 -4.58 24.58
N ALA A 397 -26.66 -5.73 25.26
CA ALA A 397 -26.65 -7.08 24.67
C ALA A 397 -25.75 -7.20 23.41
N VAL A 398 -24.53 -6.68 23.48
CA VAL A 398 -23.63 -6.60 22.31
C VAL A 398 -22.98 -7.93 22.00
N ASP A 399 -23.18 -8.41 20.77
CA ASP A 399 -22.50 -9.53 20.16
C ASP A 399 -21.49 -9.02 19.11
N PHE A 400 -20.30 -9.63 19.04
CA PHE A 400 -19.28 -9.22 18.07
C PHE A 400 -18.35 -10.35 17.65
N SER A 401 -17.96 -10.34 16.36
CA SER A 401 -17.03 -11.27 15.73
C SER A 401 -16.12 -10.54 14.72
N TYR A 402 -14.80 -10.70 14.82
CA TYR A 402 -13.89 -10.22 13.75
C TYR A 402 -14.01 -11.04 12.47
N VAL A 403 -14.32 -12.32 12.60
CA VAL A 403 -14.52 -13.25 11.50
C VAL A 403 -15.87 -13.92 11.67
N PRO A 404 -16.73 -13.95 10.62
CA PRO A 404 -18.04 -14.61 10.71
C PRO A 404 -17.95 -16.01 11.28
N GLY A 405 -18.76 -16.30 12.32
CA GLY A 405 -18.81 -17.61 12.98
C GLY A 405 -17.84 -17.79 14.17
N THR A 406 -16.95 -16.84 14.45
CA THR A 406 -16.07 -16.89 15.63
C THR A 406 -16.39 -15.71 16.54
N ARG A 407 -17.32 -15.91 17.49
CA ARG A 407 -17.71 -14.87 18.44
C ARG A 407 -16.56 -14.53 19.40
N VAL A 408 -16.33 -13.22 19.57
CA VAL A 408 -15.37 -12.67 20.52
C VAL A 408 -16.07 -12.05 21.72
N LEU A 409 -17.20 -11.38 21.51
CA LEU A 409 -18.07 -10.88 22.59
C LEU A 409 -19.46 -11.49 22.44
N THR A 410 -20.09 -11.81 23.58
CA THR A 410 -21.41 -12.45 23.62
C THR A 410 -22.24 -11.84 24.71
N ASP A 411 -23.41 -11.26 24.36
CA ASP A 411 -24.39 -10.67 25.26
C ASP A 411 -23.74 -9.70 26.28
N LEU A 412 -22.86 -8.81 25.74
CA LEU A 412 -22.09 -7.90 26.57
C LEU A 412 -22.96 -6.72 27.01
N ASN A 413 -23.13 -6.58 28.32
CA ASN A 413 -23.87 -5.50 28.97
C ASN A 413 -22.94 -4.72 29.90
N LEU A 414 -22.70 -3.44 29.62
CA LEU A 414 -21.90 -2.56 30.47
C LEU A 414 -22.40 -1.12 30.41
N PHE A 415 -22.08 -0.37 31.45
CA PHE A 415 -22.29 1.07 31.46
C PHE A 415 -21.14 1.79 32.15
N ALA A 416 -20.82 2.98 31.70
CA ALA A 416 -19.93 3.93 32.34
C ALA A 416 -20.62 5.28 32.39
N LYS A 417 -20.88 5.76 33.60
CA LYS A 417 -21.48 7.09 33.82
C LYS A 417 -20.44 8.19 33.63
N PRO A 418 -20.84 9.42 33.35
CA PRO A 418 -19.94 10.55 33.23
C PRO A 418 -18.93 10.64 34.36
N GLY A 419 -17.66 10.74 34.03
CA GLY A 419 -16.56 10.84 35.00
C GLY A 419 -16.14 9.55 35.68
N GLN A 420 -16.76 8.40 35.42
CA GLN A 420 -16.37 7.11 35.98
C GLN A 420 -15.12 6.52 35.33
N LYS A 421 -14.31 5.87 36.16
CA LYS A 421 -13.16 5.06 35.74
C LYS A 421 -13.56 3.58 35.76
N ILE A 422 -13.56 2.97 34.56
CA ILE A 422 -13.87 1.55 34.37
C ILE A 422 -12.59 0.81 34.03
N ALA A 423 -12.24 -0.23 34.80
CA ALA A 423 -11.12 -1.09 34.52
C ALA A 423 -11.58 -2.45 33.97
N PHE A 424 -11.01 -2.86 32.85
CA PHE A 424 -11.18 -4.20 32.28
C PHE A 424 -10.03 -5.10 32.68
N VAL A 425 -10.32 -6.23 33.29
CA VAL A 425 -9.38 -7.28 33.69
C VAL A 425 -9.81 -8.62 33.13
N GLY A 426 -8.89 -9.54 32.92
CA GLY A 426 -9.17 -10.88 32.39
C GLY A 426 -8.01 -11.39 31.55
N SER A 427 -8.02 -12.66 31.18
CA SER A 427 -6.98 -13.31 30.40
C SER A 427 -6.80 -12.69 29.00
N THR A 428 -5.64 -12.94 28.39
CA THR A 428 -5.40 -12.58 26.98
C THR A 428 -6.43 -13.24 26.08
N GLY A 429 -7.03 -12.45 25.16
CA GLY A 429 -8.12 -12.93 24.30
C GLY A 429 -9.52 -12.89 24.93
N ALA A 430 -9.70 -12.43 26.17
CA ALA A 430 -11.00 -12.30 26.80
C ALA A 430 -11.92 -11.25 26.15
N GLY A 431 -11.42 -10.40 25.25
CA GLY A 431 -12.20 -9.39 24.54
C GLY A 431 -11.99 -7.94 25.02
N LYS A 432 -11.02 -7.67 25.91
CA LYS A 432 -10.76 -6.32 26.49
C LYS A 432 -10.52 -5.26 25.40
N THR A 433 -9.55 -5.48 24.51
CA THR A 433 -9.23 -4.56 23.40
C THR A 433 -10.38 -4.47 22.38
N THR A 434 -11.18 -5.51 22.25
CA THR A 434 -12.37 -5.51 21.38
C THR A 434 -13.40 -4.49 21.85
N ILE A 435 -13.65 -4.39 23.17
CA ILE A 435 -14.57 -3.40 23.73
C ILE A 435 -14.11 -1.97 23.37
N THR A 436 -12.84 -1.67 23.52
CA THR A 436 -12.29 -0.33 23.20
C THR A 436 -12.36 -0.02 21.71
N ASN A 437 -12.13 -1.02 20.84
CA ASN A 437 -12.30 -0.88 19.39
C ASN A 437 -13.76 -0.58 19.00
N LEU A 438 -14.73 -1.18 19.71
CA LEU A 438 -16.16 -0.95 19.47
C LEU A 438 -16.60 0.42 19.97
N ILE A 439 -16.11 0.91 21.14
CA ILE A 439 -16.38 2.27 21.62
C ILE A 439 -15.91 3.30 20.58
N SER A 440 -14.76 3.06 19.94
CA SER A 440 -14.19 3.92 18.90
C SER A 440 -14.84 3.74 17.51
N ARG A 441 -15.80 2.81 17.43
CA ARG A 441 -16.47 2.41 16.19
C ARG A 441 -15.48 2.13 15.04
N PHE A 442 -14.35 1.44 15.36
CA PHE A 442 -13.44 0.89 14.36
C PHE A 442 -14.04 -0.35 13.68
N TYR A 443 -14.98 -0.99 14.37
CA TYR A 443 -15.78 -2.12 13.89
C TYR A 443 -17.24 -1.88 14.24
N GLU A 444 -18.14 -2.40 13.43
CA GLU A 444 -19.58 -2.39 13.71
C GLU A 444 -19.96 -3.65 14.49
N VAL A 445 -20.92 -3.57 15.41
CA VAL A 445 -21.43 -4.71 16.18
C VAL A 445 -22.26 -5.64 15.30
N ASP A 446 -22.23 -6.95 15.61
CA ASP A 446 -23.05 -7.95 14.91
C ASP A 446 -24.53 -7.87 15.35
N ASP A 447 -24.77 -7.74 16.68
CA ASP A 447 -26.07 -7.59 17.29
C ASP A 447 -25.97 -6.72 18.56
N GLY A 448 -27.09 -6.19 19.03
CA GLY A 448 -27.12 -5.23 20.13
C GLY A 448 -26.78 -3.81 19.71
N GLU A 449 -26.58 -2.93 20.68
CA GLU A 449 -26.22 -1.53 20.40
C GLU A 449 -25.26 -0.95 21.43
N ILE A 450 -24.54 0.08 21.05
CA ILE A 450 -23.67 0.88 21.92
C ILE A 450 -24.19 2.30 21.89
N THR A 451 -24.49 2.85 23.05
CA THR A 451 -24.94 4.24 23.17
C THR A 451 -23.86 5.13 23.77
N TYR A 452 -23.77 6.36 23.27
CA TYR A 452 -22.95 7.44 23.80
C TYR A 452 -23.85 8.64 24.08
N ASP A 453 -23.94 9.04 25.35
CA ASP A 453 -24.91 10.03 25.87
C ASP A 453 -26.35 9.70 25.42
N GLY A 454 -26.70 8.42 25.42
CA GLY A 454 -28.01 7.91 25.02
C GLY A 454 -28.26 7.83 23.51
N ILE A 455 -27.29 8.21 22.68
CA ILE A 455 -27.37 8.13 21.22
C ILE A 455 -26.63 6.88 20.74
N ASP A 456 -27.27 6.02 19.91
CA ASP A 456 -26.58 4.88 19.30
C ASP A 456 -25.42 5.40 18.45
N VAL A 457 -24.21 4.89 18.71
CA VAL A 457 -22.99 5.28 18.02
C VAL A 457 -23.08 5.09 16.49
N LYS A 458 -23.98 4.24 16.00
CA LYS A 458 -24.24 4.06 14.56
C LYS A 458 -24.78 5.35 13.91
N HIS A 459 -25.50 6.15 14.69
CA HIS A 459 -26.07 7.41 14.24
C HIS A 459 -25.12 8.61 14.40
N ILE A 460 -24.04 8.47 15.15
CA ILE A 460 -23.04 9.52 15.32
C ILE A 460 -22.03 9.46 14.16
N ALA A 461 -21.76 10.58 13.52
CA ALA A 461 -20.71 10.68 12.50
C ALA A 461 -19.35 10.24 13.10
N LYS A 462 -18.64 9.33 12.43
CA LYS A 462 -17.39 8.73 12.96
C LYS A 462 -16.34 9.78 13.31
N ALA A 463 -16.23 10.83 12.51
CA ALA A 463 -15.32 11.93 12.79
C ALA A 463 -15.67 12.66 14.09
N SER A 464 -16.96 12.88 14.37
CA SER A 464 -17.47 13.50 15.60
C SER A 464 -17.29 12.58 16.81
N LEU A 465 -17.62 11.28 16.66
CA LEU A 465 -17.42 10.29 17.72
C LEU A 465 -15.92 10.21 18.11
N ARG A 466 -15.04 9.98 17.14
CA ARG A 466 -13.60 9.86 17.38
C ARG A 466 -12.96 11.17 17.87
N GLY A 467 -13.51 12.32 17.47
CA GLY A 467 -13.10 13.63 17.98
C GLY A 467 -13.42 13.84 19.48
N SER A 468 -14.41 13.13 20.04
CA SER A 468 -14.75 13.15 21.45
C SER A 468 -13.98 12.13 22.31
N LEU A 469 -13.17 11.27 21.68
CA LEU A 469 -12.42 10.19 22.34
C LEU A 469 -10.92 10.49 22.36
N GLY A 470 -10.26 10.21 23.47
CA GLY A 470 -8.81 10.19 23.59
C GLY A 470 -8.30 8.77 23.77
N ILE A 471 -7.37 8.33 22.95
CA ILE A 471 -6.87 6.96 23.00
C ILE A 471 -5.36 6.98 23.26
N VAL A 472 -4.92 6.30 24.33
CA VAL A 472 -3.51 5.97 24.58
C VAL A 472 -3.34 4.48 24.33
N LEU A 473 -2.64 4.12 23.25
CA LEU A 473 -2.41 2.73 22.86
C LEU A 473 -1.18 2.14 23.58
N GLN A 474 -1.18 0.82 23.75
CA GLN A 474 -0.05 0.05 24.28
C GLN A 474 1.23 0.30 23.44
N ASP A 475 1.13 0.16 22.13
CA ASP A 475 2.21 0.46 21.21
C ASP A 475 2.10 1.91 20.73
N THR A 476 2.96 2.76 21.29
CA THR A 476 2.96 4.18 20.98
C THR A 476 3.69 4.47 19.68
N HIS A 477 2.96 4.86 18.65
CA HIS A 477 3.54 5.35 17.40
C HIS A 477 3.79 6.85 17.41
N LEU A 478 5.02 7.25 17.08
CA LEU A 478 5.41 8.64 16.90
C LEU A 478 5.77 8.91 15.43
N PHE A 479 5.29 10.03 14.92
CA PHE A 479 5.56 10.46 13.54
C PHE A 479 6.90 11.20 13.46
N SER A 480 7.56 11.07 12.32
CA SER A 480 8.76 11.87 12.02
C SER A 480 8.42 13.36 12.02
N GLY A 481 9.18 14.14 12.76
CA GLY A 481 8.93 15.56 12.97
C GLY A 481 9.53 16.02 14.30
N THR A 482 9.02 17.09 14.91
CA THR A 482 9.45 17.55 16.23
C THR A 482 8.58 16.96 17.35
N ILE A 483 9.05 17.03 18.59
CA ILE A 483 8.24 16.66 19.77
C ILE A 483 6.95 17.51 19.82
N ALA A 484 7.06 18.83 19.58
CA ALA A 484 5.91 19.71 19.54
C ALA A 484 4.88 19.27 18.49
N GLN A 485 5.33 18.89 17.28
CA GLN A 485 4.45 18.38 16.22
C GLN A 485 3.75 17.07 16.61
N ASN A 486 4.46 16.19 17.31
CA ASN A 486 3.88 14.94 17.80
C ASN A 486 2.82 15.15 18.88
N ILE A 487 2.98 16.11 19.77
CA ILE A 487 1.96 16.49 20.75
C ILE A 487 0.78 17.16 20.04
N ARG A 488 1.06 18.10 19.12
CA ARG A 488 0.07 18.85 18.33
C ARG A 488 -0.77 17.95 17.43
N PHE A 489 -0.37 16.69 17.21
CA PHE A 489 -1.16 15.73 16.44
C PHE A 489 -2.54 15.44 17.07
N GLY A 490 -2.70 15.65 18.40
CA GLY A 490 -4.00 15.55 19.08
C GLY A 490 -4.93 16.74 18.78
N LYS A 491 -4.35 17.94 18.51
CA LYS A 491 -5.07 19.15 18.13
C LYS A 491 -4.16 19.97 17.22
N LEU A 492 -4.40 19.93 15.90
CA LEU A 492 -3.48 20.47 14.89
C LEU A 492 -3.28 21.98 14.98
N ASP A 493 -4.27 22.71 15.45
CA ASP A 493 -4.27 24.18 15.66
C ASP A 493 -3.83 24.62 17.07
N ALA A 494 -3.37 23.66 17.91
CA ALA A 494 -2.91 23.98 19.26
C ALA A 494 -1.74 24.97 19.25
N THR A 495 -1.80 25.98 20.14
CA THR A 495 -0.72 26.94 20.36
C THR A 495 0.47 26.30 21.06
N ASP A 496 1.62 26.99 21.06
CA ASP A 496 2.81 26.49 21.77
C ASP A 496 2.58 26.44 23.29
N GLU A 497 1.73 27.31 23.83
CA GLU A 497 1.32 27.33 25.24
C GLU A 497 0.46 26.13 25.56
N GLU A 498 -0.51 25.78 24.73
CA GLU A 498 -1.35 24.60 24.90
C GLU A 498 -0.51 23.31 24.83
N VAL A 499 0.43 23.23 23.89
CA VAL A 499 1.37 22.10 23.76
C VAL A 499 2.23 21.94 25.04
N ARG A 500 2.71 23.05 25.62
CA ARG A 500 3.48 23.01 26.88
C ARG A 500 2.62 22.60 28.06
N ALA A 501 1.42 23.16 28.18
CA ALA A 501 0.47 22.81 29.23
C ALA A 501 0.10 21.31 29.18
N ALA A 502 -0.14 20.77 27.98
CA ALA A 502 -0.40 19.35 27.77
C ALA A 502 0.81 18.47 28.15
N ALA A 503 2.02 18.89 27.82
CA ALA A 503 3.25 18.19 28.20
C ALA A 503 3.49 18.23 29.73
N GLU A 504 3.14 19.33 30.41
CA GLU A 504 3.20 19.45 31.87
C GLU A 504 2.15 18.56 32.54
N ALA A 505 0.92 18.52 32.02
CA ALA A 505 -0.14 17.63 32.49
C ALA A 505 0.27 16.17 32.39
N ALA A 506 0.86 15.77 31.25
CA ALA A 506 1.38 14.43 31.01
C ALA A 506 2.71 14.11 31.72
N CYS A 507 3.26 15.00 32.53
CA CYS A 507 4.59 14.87 33.14
C CYS A 507 5.76 14.71 32.13
N ALA A 508 5.57 15.10 30.86
CA ALA A 508 6.55 15.01 29.79
C ALA A 508 7.52 16.20 29.74
N ASP A 509 7.09 17.40 30.12
CA ASP A 509 7.86 18.64 30.04
C ASP A 509 9.25 18.53 30.66
N SER A 510 9.38 17.87 31.81
CA SER A 510 10.63 17.73 32.56
C SER A 510 11.73 17.01 31.77
N PHE A 511 11.42 16.04 30.94
CA PHE A 511 12.41 15.39 30.08
C PHE A 511 12.63 16.18 28.79
N ILE A 512 11.57 16.76 28.23
CA ILE A 512 11.65 17.54 26.98
C ILE A 512 12.63 18.70 27.13
N ARG A 513 12.53 19.46 28.21
CA ARG A 513 13.45 20.59 28.51
C ARG A 513 14.91 20.18 28.68
N ARG A 514 15.19 18.93 28.99
CA ARG A 514 16.58 18.42 29.12
C ARG A 514 17.19 18.01 27.78
N LEU A 515 16.37 17.88 26.74
CA LEU A 515 16.88 17.59 25.40
C LEU A 515 17.54 18.83 24.79
N PRO A 516 18.58 18.67 23.95
CA PRO A 516 19.35 19.80 23.43
C PRO A 516 18.53 20.85 22.67
N ARG A 517 17.40 20.44 22.04
CA ARG A 517 16.49 21.30 21.28
C ARG A 517 15.12 21.44 21.94
N GLY A 518 14.92 20.92 23.16
CA GLY A 518 13.63 20.96 23.83
C GLY A 518 12.50 20.41 22.97
N TYR A 519 11.43 21.18 22.79
CA TYR A 519 10.26 20.83 21.98
C TYR A 519 10.54 20.71 20.48
N ASP A 520 11.61 21.35 19.98
CA ASP A 520 12.05 21.26 18.59
C ASP A 520 12.98 20.06 18.33
N THR A 521 13.15 19.18 19.32
CA THR A 521 13.93 17.96 19.14
C THR A 521 13.29 17.09 18.09
N PRO A 522 14.04 16.68 17.03
CA PRO A 522 13.52 15.82 16.00
C PRO A 522 13.26 14.42 16.55
N VAL A 523 12.10 13.88 16.23
CA VAL A 523 11.69 12.49 16.46
C VAL A 523 11.95 11.73 15.17
N THR A 524 12.78 10.70 15.25
CA THR A 524 13.04 9.80 14.12
C THR A 524 11.92 8.79 13.98
N ALA A 525 11.92 8.01 12.89
CA ALA A 525 10.89 7.02 12.62
C ALA A 525 10.54 6.21 13.89
N ASP A 526 9.26 6.27 14.26
CA ASP A 526 8.68 5.60 15.43
C ASP A 526 9.32 5.96 16.78
N GLY A 527 10.00 7.11 16.88
CA GLY A 527 10.63 7.57 18.12
C GLY A 527 11.81 6.70 18.56
N ALA A 528 12.55 6.10 17.63
CA ALA A 528 13.70 5.24 17.96
C ALA A 528 14.80 5.92 18.78
N ASN A 529 14.85 7.25 18.74
CA ASN A 529 15.76 8.07 19.55
C ASN A 529 15.25 8.42 20.96
N LEU A 530 14.07 7.93 21.35
CA LEU A 530 13.46 8.12 22.66
C LEU A 530 13.28 6.78 23.39
N SER A 531 13.31 6.80 24.72
CA SER A 531 12.98 5.61 25.50
C SER A 531 11.48 5.29 25.39
N GLN A 532 11.10 4.04 25.66
CA GLN A 532 9.69 3.61 25.63
C GLN A 532 8.82 4.48 26.54
N GLY A 533 9.26 4.76 27.76
CA GLY A 533 8.52 5.61 28.69
C GLY A 533 8.40 7.06 28.20
N GLN A 534 9.43 7.61 27.53
CA GLN A 534 9.35 8.95 26.92
C GLN A 534 8.32 8.98 25.79
N ARG A 535 8.27 7.93 24.94
CA ARG A 535 7.25 7.80 23.90
C ARG A 535 5.85 7.78 24.50
N GLN A 536 5.65 7.01 25.57
CA GLN A 536 4.35 6.91 26.25
C GLN A 536 3.93 8.25 26.88
N LEU A 537 4.83 8.98 27.51
CA LEU A 537 4.53 10.33 28.02
C LEU A 537 4.12 11.29 26.90
N LEU A 538 4.71 11.18 25.70
CA LEU A 538 4.29 11.97 24.54
C LEU A 538 2.91 11.56 24.02
N ALA A 539 2.56 10.27 24.05
CA ALA A 539 1.21 9.81 23.70
C ALA A 539 0.16 10.35 24.69
N ILE A 540 0.48 10.36 25.99
CA ILE A 540 -0.39 10.98 27.01
C ILE A 540 -0.52 12.49 26.74
N ALA A 541 0.56 13.19 26.41
CA ALA A 541 0.52 14.62 26.07
C ALA A 541 -0.31 14.91 24.82
N ARG A 542 -0.28 14.00 23.81
CA ARG A 542 -1.13 14.08 22.62
C ARG A 542 -2.62 14.01 22.96
N VAL A 543 -3.00 13.18 23.89
CA VAL A 543 -4.38 13.10 24.39
C VAL A 543 -4.73 14.30 25.27
N ALA A 544 -3.79 14.75 26.10
CA ALA A 544 -4.00 15.91 26.97
C ALA A 544 -4.28 17.21 26.18
N VAL A 545 -3.64 17.43 25.01
CA VAL A 545 -3.87 18.62 24.19
C VAL A 545 -5.23 18.58 23.47
N ALA A 546 -5.76 17.40 23.18
CA ALA A 546 -7.07 17.21 22.57
C ALA A 546 -8.22 17.44 23.56
N ASP A 547 -7.98 17.24 24.85
CA ASP A 547 -8.93 17.45 25.98
C ASP A 547 -10.29 16.76 25.81
N PRO A 548 -10.35 15.45 25.49
CA PRO A 548 -11.59 14.74 25.23
C PRO A 548 -12.31 14.37 26.54
N PRO A 549 -13.67 14.26 26.56
CA PRO A 549 -14.44 13.86 27.73
C PRO A 549 -14.36 12.36 28.05
N VAL A 550 -14.04 11.54 27.07
CA VAL A 550 -13.89 10.08 27.23
C VAL A 550 -12.48 9.65 26.88
N LEU A 551 -11.88 8.84 27.74
CA LEU A 551 -10.53 8.30 27.57
C LEU A 551 -10.56 6.78 27.43
N ILE A 552 -9.75 6.28 26.55
CA ILE A 552 -9.44 4.86 26.37
C ILE A 552 -7.95 4.67 26.60
N LEU A 553 -7.59 3.90 27.62
CA LEU A 553 -6.21 3.72 28.02
C LEU A 553 -5.89 2.23 27.96
N ASP A 554 -4.95 1.88 27.05
CA ASP A 554 -4.40 0.52 26.96
C ASP A 554 -3.02 0.52 27.62
N GLU A 555 -2.94 -0.05 28.83
CA GLU A 555 -1.76 0.04 29.68
C GLU A 555 -0.85 -1.16 29.45
N ALA A 556 0.35 -0.94 28.88
CA ALA A 556 1.45 -1.87 28.92
C ALA A 556 2.75 -1.16 29.35
N THR A 557 3.08 -1.30 30.62
CA THR A 557 4.30 -0.74 31.20
C THR A 557 5.39 -1.79 31.48
N SER A 558 5.33 -2.95 30.82
CA SER A 558 6.13 -4.13 31.14
C SER A 558 7.67 -3.98 30.97
N SER A 559 8.17 -2.88 30.40
CA SER A 559 9.60 -2.68 30.12
C SER A 559 10.11 -1.28 30.45
N ILE A 560 9.49 -0.59 31.43
CA ILE A 560 9.79 0.80 31.77
C ILE A 560 10.46 0.85 33.16
N ASP A 561 11.45 1.75 33.33
CA ASP A 561 12.08 1.95 34.63
C ASP A 561 11.10 2.54 35.66
N THR A 562 11.24 2.19 36.91
CA THR A 562 10.32 2.55 38.02
C THR A 562 10.12 4.08 38.17
N ARG A 563 11.13 4.89 37.83
CA ARG A 563 11.00 6.36 37.91
C ARG A 563 10.10 6.91 36.81
N THR A 564 10.28 6.44 35.61
CA THR A 564 9.45 6.87 34.46
C THR A 564 8.04 6.30 34.58
N GLU A 565 7.88 5.10 35.09
CA GLU A 565 6.59 4.51 35.41
C GLU A 565 5.74 5.41 36.33
N LYS A 566 6.31 5.90 37.44
CA LYS A 566 5.63 6.85 38.33
C LYS A 566 5.25 8.17 37.66
N LEU A 567 6.02 8.60 36.65
CA LEU A 567 5.65 9.80 35.88
C LEU A 567 4.47 9.51 34.96
N ILE A 568 4.44 8.34 34.33
CA ILE A 568 3.34 7.88 33.49
C ILE A 568 2.06 7.77 34.34
N GLU A 569 2.09 7.08 35.47
CA GLU A 569 0.96 6.98 36.40
C GLU A 569 0.40 8.36 36.78
N ARG A 570 1.28 9.29 37.19
CA ARG A 570 0.88 10.65 37.53
C ARG A 570 0.29 11.42 36.34
N GLY A 571 0.86 11.25 35.14
CA GLY A 571 0.33 11.83 33.92
C GLY A 571 -1.06 11.30 33.60
N MET A 572 -1.21 9.98 33.66
CA MET A 572 -2.49 9.29 33.49
C MET A 572 -3.54 9.78 34.48
N ASP A 573 -3.21 9.81 35.79
CA ASP A 573 -4.14 10.30 36.84
C ASP A 573 -4.60 11.74 36.59
N ARG A 574 -3.73 12.58 36.07
CA ARG A 574 -4.09 13.98 35.77
C ARG A 574 -5.07 14.08 34.62
N ILE A 575 -4.82 13.34 33.53
CA ILE A 575 -5.73 13.38 32.37
C ILE A 575 -7.05 12.67 32.61
N MET A 576 -7.12 11.69 33.53
CA MET A 576 -8.34 10.97 33.87
C MET A 576 -9.33 11.77 34.72
N ARG A 577 -8.87 12.82 35.43
CA ARG A 577 -9.73 13.57 36.37
C ARG A 577 -10.92 14.21 35.67
N GLY A 578 -12.12 13.88 36.14
CA GLY A 578 -13.37 14.44 35.63
C GLY A 578 -13.80 13.90 34.29
N ARG A 579 -13.14 12.82 33.77
CA ARG A 579 -13.46 12.21 32.50
C ARG A 579 -13.86 10.76 32.64
N THR A 580 -14.77 10.34 31.80
CA THR A 580 -15.11 8.92 31.69
C THR A 580 -13.92 8.16 31.12
N THR A 581 -13.43 7.15 31.82
CA THR A 581 -12.21 6.46 31.44
C THR A 581 -12.41 4.95 31.37
N PHE A 582 -12.03 4.37 30.26
CA PHE A 582 -11.95 2.92 30.07
C PHE A 582 -10.48 2.52 30.06
N MET A 583 -10.10 1.62 30.97
CA MET A 583 -8.71 1.16 31.13
C MET A 583 -8.62 -0.34 30.87
N ILE A 584 -7.73 -0.77 29.98
CA ILE A 584 -7.30 -2.16 29.90
C ILE A 584 -6.10 -2.29 30.84
N ALA A 585 -6.33 -2.94 31.97
CA ALA A 585 -5.32 -2.97 33.02
C ALA A 585 -4.54 -4.29 33.00
N HIS A 586 -3.24 -4.18 32.94
CA HIS A 586 -2.28 -5.27 33.09
C HIS A 586 -1.60 -5.29 34.47
N ARG A 587 -1.96 -4.34 35.34
CA ARG A 587 -1.42 -4.22 36.70
C ARG A 587 -2.52 -3.97 37.71
N LEU A 588 -2.42 -4.65 38.84
CA LEU A 588 -3.38 -4.54 39.94
C LEU A 588 -3.39 -3.14 40.59
N SER A 589 -2.25 -2.43 40.58
CA SER A 589 -2.14 -1.07 41.12
C SER A 589 -3.08 -0.09 40.40
N THR A 590 -3.19 -0.19 39.09
CA THR A 590 -4.02 0.70 38.27
C THR A 590 -5.53 0.37 38.42
N VAL A 591 -5.83 -0.91 38.66
CA VAL A 591 -7.23 -1.40 38.82
C VAL A 591 -7.82 -0.96 40.14
N ARG A 592 -7.02 -0.85 41.17
CA ARG A 592 -7.47 -0.61 42.57
C ARG A 592 -8.28 0.67 42.73
N ASP A 593 -7.91 1.73 42.00
CA ASP A 593 -8.52 3.05 42.09
C ASP A 593 -9.62 3.29 41.05
N ALA A 594 -10.12 2.21 40.40
CA ALA A 594 -11.23 2.27 39.47
C ALA A 594 -12.58 2.29 40.22
N ASP A 595 -13.52 3.08 39.70
CA ASP A 595 -14.90 3.14 40.25
C ASP A 595 -15.68 1.85 40.00
N ALA A 596 -15.36 1.13 38.93
CA ALA A 596 -15.83 -0.22 38.68
C ALA A 596 -14.80 -1.04 37.93
N ILE A 597 -14.65 -2.28 38.36
CA ILE A 597 -13.81 -3.29 37.72
C ILE A 597 -14.75 -4.29 37.04
N MET A 598 -14.46 -4.58 35.78
CA MET A 598 -15.19 -5.57 34.99
C MET A 598 -14.25 -6.72 34.66
N VAL A 599 -14.56 -7.91 35.17
CA VAL A 599 -13.81 -9.14 34.88
C VAL A 599 -14.39 -9.79 33.65
N LEU A 600 -13.55 -9.95 32.63
CA LEU A 600 -13.93 -10.58 31.36
C LEU A 600 -13.39 -11.99 31.29
N GLU A 601 -14.24 -12.92 30.90
CA GLU A 601 -13.87 -14.28 30.54
C GLU A 601 -14.67 -14.76 29.32
N HIS A 602 -14.00 -15.29 28.32
CA HIS A 602 -14.62 -15.79 27.09
C HIS A 602 -15.64 -14.83 26.45
N GLY A 603 -15.32 -13.54 26.40
CA GLY A 603 -16.16 -12.51 25.76
C GLY A 603 -17.39 -12.08 26.56
N ARG A 604 -17.47 -12.41 27.85
CA ARG A 604 -18.53 -12.02 28.75
C ARG A 604 -17.99 -11.34 30.00
N ILE A 605 -18.78 -10.43 30.58
CA ILE A 605 -18.50 -9.89 31.92
C ILE A 605 -19.07 -10.87 32.93
N ILE A 606 -18.18 -11.47 33.75
CA ILE A 606 -18.54 -12.45 34.78
C ILE A 606 -18.63 -11.82 36.15
N GLU A 607 -17.89 -10.74 36.44
CA GLU A 607 -17.92 -10.02 37.69
C GLU A 607 -17.86 -8.50 37.44
N ARG A 608 -18.53 -7.73 38.26
CA ARG A 608 -18.53 -6.27 38.26
C ARG A 608 -18.64 -5.73 39.68
N GLY A 609 -17.75 -4.83 40.07
CA GLY A 609 -17.80 -4.20 41.40
C GLY A 609 -16.55 -3.33 41.63
N THR A 610 -16.44 -2.75 42.81
CA THR A 610 -15.24 -2.09 43.30
C THR A 610 -14.17 -3.12 43.69
N HIS A 611 -12.94 -2.67 43.89
CA HIS A 611 -11.85 -3.53 44.38
C HIS A 611 -12.23 -4.29 45.67
N GLU A 612 -12.81 -3.62 46.65
CA GLU A 612 -13.19 -4.21 47.95
C GLU A 612 -14.34 -5.22 47.80
N GLU A 613 -15.37 -4.88 47.00
CA GLU A 613 -16.50 -5.75 46.75
C GLU A 613 -16.10 -7.05 46.07
N LEU A 614 -15.26 -6.98 45.05
CA LEU A 614 -14.81 -8.15 44.30
C LEU A 614 -13.84 -9.02 45.10
N LEU A 615 -12.98 -8.44 45.94
CA LEU A 615 -12.18 -9.21 46.88
C LEU A 615 -13.03 -9.98 47.88
N ALA A 616 -14.13 -9.38 48.39
CA ALA A 616 -15.04 -10.03 49.34
C ALA A 616 -15.83 -11.18 48.70
N GLN A 617 -16.03 -11.18 47.39
CA GLN A 617 -16.76 -12.24 46.68
C GLN A 617 -15.92 -13.52 46.52
N HIS A 618 -14.59 -13.47 46.70
CA HIS A 618 -13.67 -14.60 46.49
C HIS A 618 -13.81 -15.27 45.11
N GLY A 619 -14.17 -14.48 44.07
CA GLY A 619 -14.38 -14.95 42.72
C GLY A 619 -13.10 -14.92 41.88
N GLU A 620 -13.27 -14.71 40.59
CA GLU A 620 -12.19 -14.68 39.61
C GLU A 620 -11.22 -13.49 39.84
N TYR A 621 -11.76 -12.30 40.17
CA TYR A 621 -10.95 -11.15 40.53
C TYR A 621 -10.08 -11.40 41.78
N TRP A 622 -10.59 -12.11 42.76
CA TRP A 622 -9.82 -12.46 43.95
C TRP A 622 -8.62 -13.36 43.58
N GLN A 623 -8.81 -14.31 42.67
CA GLN A 623 -7.75 -15.19 42.21
C GLN A 623 -6.67 -14.42 41.47
N LEU A 624 -7.07 -13.50 40.56
CA LEU A 624 -6.15 -12.58 39.84
C LEU A 624 -5.38 -11.69 40.84
N ALA A 625 -6.07 -11.15 41.85
CA ALA A 625 -5.45 -10.26 42.84
C ALA A 625 -4.43 -10.96 43.73
N HIS A 626 -4.56 -12.27 43.97
CA HIS A 626 -3.64 -13.08 44.77
C HIS A 626 -2.57 -13.81 43.93
N GLY A 627 -2.50 -13.56 42.62
CA GLY A 627 -1.52 -14.17 41.72
C GLY A 627 -1.72 -15.67 41.49
N LEU A 628 -2.93 -16.18 41.75
CA LEU A 628 -3.33 -17.57 41.46
C LEU A 628 -3.68 -17.78 39.99
N LYS A 629 -3.99 -16.71 39.27
CA LYS A 629 -4.13 -16.59 37.82
C LYS A 629 -3.32 -15.39 37.32
N GLU A 630 -2.85 -15.44 36.11
CA GLU A 630 -2.12 -14.33 35.48
C GLU A 630 -3.08 -13.29 34.89
N LEU A 631 -2.71 -12.02 34.99
CA LEU A 631 -3.43 -10.87 34.42
C LEU A 631 -3.15 -10.67 32.92
N ASP A 632 -2.42 -11.57 32.29
CA ASP A 632 -1.89 -11.43 30.92
C ASP A 632 -2.92 -11.09 29.86
#